data_8e70d7358d25b38676863179e1364103
#
_entry.id   8e70d7358d25b38676863179e1364103
#
_cell.length_a   1.000
_cell.length_b   1.000
_cell.length_c   1.000
_cell.angle_alpha   90.00
_cell.angle_beta   90.00
_cell.angle_gamma   90.00
#
_symmetry.space_group_name_H-M   'P 1'
#
loop_
_entity.id
_entity.type
_entity.pdbx_description
1 polymer ?
#
loop_
_entity_poly.entity_id
_entity_poly.type
_entity_poly.pdbx_seq_one_letter_code
_entity_poly.pdbx_strand_id
1 'polypeptide(L)'
;YNGWNEVKLSSNYTIDGEPFYIGYSYEGDNLSMGRSDMYSENGCWADLGDGWKNYAADKAYKALSLTIQAKIAGENMPKDLWLYSSRDAIVKKNAPCEFGFGVMNMSPRIARTLLVGYTVDGGAEQTEEFKTTMGSGAEKEFAIKYPGFNENGIHSVKLRLISVDGENDAFAGNDTTSTNVKVMDAVPQQRFVVEEGTGTWCGWCPLGIVGL
;
A
#
# COMPACT_ATOMS: atom_id res chain seq x y z
N TYR A 1 -2.75 19.01 -10.34
CA TYR A 1 -3.24 17.75 -10.92
C TYR A 1 -3.60 16.80 -9.79
N ASN A 2 -4.61 15.97 -9.96
CA ASN A 2 -4.95 14.91 -9.01
C ASN A 2 -3.93 13.75 -9.18
N GLY A 3 -3.44 13.20 -8.07
CA GLY A 3 -2.49 12.10 -8.05
C GLY A 3 -1.04 12.54 -7.79
N TRP A 4 -0.13 11.62 -8.00
CA TRP A 4 1.31 11.86 -7.83
C TRP A 4 1.86 12.77 -8.93
N ASN A 5 2.62 13.78 -8.52
CA ASN A 5 3.32 14.69 -9.42
C ASN A 5 4.83 14.56 -9.18
N GLU A 6 5.57 14.18 -10.19
CA GLU A 6 7.03 14.07 -10.12
C GLU A 6 7.66 15.42 -10.49
N VAL A 7 8.50 15.94 -9.61
CA VAL A 7 9.25 17.18 -9.81
C VAL A 7 10.72 16.85 -9.80
N LYS A 8 11.42 17.13 -10.90
CA LYS A 8 12.87 16.99 -11.00
C LYS A 8 13.53 18.21 -10.33
N LEU A 9 14.46 17.96 -9.42
CA LEU A 9 15.25 19.02 -8.80
C LEU A 9 16.14 19.71 -9.86
N SER A 10 16.34 21.00 -9.70
CA SER A 10 17.22 21.81 -10.58
C SER A 10 18.71 21.44 -10.44
N SER A 11 19.09 20.90 -9.28
CA SER A 11 20.42 20.37 -9.00
C SER A 11 20.31 19.07 -8.21
N ASN A 12 21.30 18.19 -8.39
CA ASN A 12 21.37 16.97 -7.61
C ASN A 12 21.76 17.28 -6.16
N TYR A 13 21.10 16.61 -5.22
CA TYR A 13 21.49 16.56 -3.82
C TYR A 13 22.17 15.22 -3.56
N THR A 14 23.38 15.26 -3.01
CA THR A 14 24.10 14.03 -2.64
C THR A 14 23.74 13.64 -1.22
N ILE A 15 23.23 12.42 -1.03
CA ILE A 15 22.92 11.86 0.27
C ILE A 15 24.22 11.23 0.81
N ASP A 16 24.66 11.71 1.98
CA ASP A 16 25.92 11.30 2.65
C ASP A 16 25.69 10.42 3.89
N GLY A 17 24.44 10.00 4.12
CA GLY A 17 24.03 9.19 5.27
C GLY A 17 23.44 10.02 6.42
N GLU A 18 23.50 11.35 6.35
CA GLU A 18 22.85 12.20 7.34
C GLU A 18 21.34 12.33 7.05
N PRO A 19 20.52 12.49 8.10
CA PRO A 19 19.10 12.76 7.95
C PRO A 19 18.85 14.04 7.14
N PHE A 20 17.90 14.01 6.24
CA PHE A 20 17.48 15.18 5.46
C PHE A 20 15.96 15.28 5.38
N TYR A 21 15.47 16.49 5.14
CA TYR A 21 14.05 16.73 4.89
C TYR A 21 13.83 17.08 3.44
N ILE A 22 12.72 16.62 2.91
CA ILE A 22 12.21 17.04 1.60
C ILE A 22 10.96 17.87 1.80
N GLY A 23 10.82 18.94 1.03
CA GLY A 23 9.72 19.86 1.16
C GLY A 23 9.57 20.71 -0.09
N TYR A 24 8.60 21.59 -0.07
CA TYR A 24 8.38 22.61 -1.08
C TYR A 24 7.86 23.88 -0.41
N SER A 25 8.08 25.00 -1.07
CA SER A 25 7.47 26.28 -0.73
C SER A 25 6.43 26.66 -1.79
N TYR A 26 5.42 27.38 -1.40
CA TYR A 26 4.44 27.95 -2.32
C TYR A 26 4.03 29.34 -1.89
N GLU A 27 3.55 30.12 -2.85
CA GLU A 27 2.98 31.42 -2.63
C GLU A 27 1.49 31.38 -2.99
N GLY A 28 0.61 31.83 -2.10
CA GLY A 28 -0.83 31.87 -2.30
C GLY A 28 -1.64 31.20 -1.19
N ASP A 29 -2.95 31.41 -1.22
CA ASP A 29 -3.85 31.05 -0.12
C ASP A 29 -4.44 29.64 -0.22
N ASN A 30 -4.24 28.94 -1.34
CA ASN A 30 -4.87 27.64 -1.59
C ASN A 30 -3.86 26.59 -2.02
N LEU A 31 -3.29 25.88 -1.06
CA LEU A 31 -2.49 24.71 -1.33
C LEU A 31 -3.34 23.46 -1.15
N SER A 32 -3.46 22.69 -2.23
CA SER A 32 -3.99 21.32 -2.16
C SER A 32 -2.83 20.34 -2.13
N MET A 33 -2.55 19.78 -0.97
CA MET A 33 -1.54 18.74 -0.80
C MET A 33 -2.17 17.45 -0.31
N GLY A 34 -1.70 16.34 -0.86
CA GLY A 34 -2.03 15.03 -0.34
C GLY A 34 -1.53 14.87 1.08
N ARG A 35 -2.34 14.26 1.91
CA ARG A 35 -1.98 13.90 3.28
C ARG A 35 -2.41 12.48 3.56
N SER A 36 -1.65 11.81 4.42
CA SER A 36 -1.95 10.49 4.95
C SER A 36 -2.48 10.65 6.37
N ASP A 37 -3.41 9.81 6.78
CA ASP A 37 -3.84 9.64 8.16
C ASP A 37 -2.90 8.73 8.96
N MET A 38 -1.86 8.18 8.33
CA MET A 38 -0.80 7.44 9.00
C MET A 38 0.12 8.42 9.74
N TYR A 39 0.25 8.21 11.04
CA TYR A 39 1.16 9.00 11.87
C TYR A 39 2.63 8.67 11.54
N SER A 40 3.42 9.72 11.37
CA SER A 40 4.88 9.66 11.38
C SER A 40 5.41 10.80 12.24
N GLU A 41 6.29 10.52 13.18
CA GLU A 41 6.82 11.51 14.14
C GLU A 41 7.35 12.77 13.47
N ASN A 42 7.96 12.63 12.28
CA ASN A 42 8.52 13.73 11.50
C ASN A 42 7.75 13.97 10.19
N GLY A 43 6.51 13.51 10.11
CA GLY A 43 5.74 13.49 8.86
C GLY A 43 5.15 14.82 8.44
N CYS A 44 5.16 15.85 9.30
CA CYS A 44 4.55 17.14 8.99
C CYS A 44 5.26 18.30 9.67
N TRP A 45 6.28 18.84 9.00
CA TRP A 45 6.93 20.07 9.38
C TRP A 45 6.49 21.20 8.45
N ALA A 46 6.14 22.36 9.01
CA ALA A 46 5.78 23.54 8.24
C ALA A 46 6.30 24.83 8.90
N ASP A 47 6.64 25.80 8.08
CA ASP A 47 6.84 27.19 8.46
C ASP A 47 5.72 28.03 7.85
N LEU A 48 4.84 28.54 8.71
CA LEU A 48 3.69 29.36 8.32
C LEU A 48 3.97 30.86 8.52
N GLY A 49 5.26 31.26 8.63
CA GLY A 49 5.71 32.61 8.82
C GLY A 49 6.20 32.92 10.24
N ASP A 50 6.17 31.93 11.13
CA ASP A 50 6.61 32.04 12.52
C ASP A 50 7.68 30.98 12.91
N GLY A 51 8.35 30.41 11.91
CA GLY A 51 9.40 29.40 12.03
C GLY A 51 8.90 27.97 11.90
N TRP A 52 9.83 27.04 11.68
CA TRP A 52 9.54 25.62 11.48
C TRP A 52 8.95 24.97 12.73
N LYS A 53 7.80 24.34 12.58
CA LYS A 53 7.08 23.61 13.62
C LYS A 53 6.66 22.22 13.12
N ASN A 54 6.67 21.25 14.03
CA ASN A 54 6.18 19.90 13.76
C ASN A 54 4.69 19.81 14.12
N TYR A 55 3.87 19.63 13.11
CA TYR A 55 2.42 19.48 13.24
C TYR A 55 1.95 18.01 13.24
N ALA A 56 2.85 17.04 13.11
CA ALA A 56 2.49 15.62 13.03
C ALA A 56 1.72 15.13 14.26
N ALA A 57 2.07 15.60 15.46
CA ALA A 57 1.45 15.22 16.72
C ALA A 57 0.33 16.17 17.18
N ASP A 58 0.03 17.23 16.43
CA ASP A 58 -0.99 18.22 16.81
C ASP A 58 -2.38 17.61 16.64
N LYS A 59 -3.14 17.57 17.73
CA LYS A 59 -4.52 17.06 17.77
C LYS A 59 -5.47 17.80 16.83
N ALA A 60 -5.21 19.08 16.57
CA ALA A 60 -6.00 19.89 15.65
C ALA A 60 -5.85 19.41 14.19
N TYR A 61 -4.69 18.88 13.84
CA TYR A 61 -4.39 18.33 12.51
C TYR A 61 -4.53 16.81 12.42
N LYS A 62 -4.99 16.15 13.49
CA LYS A 62 -5.27 14.70 13.54
C LYS A 62 -4.10 13.81 13.13
N ALA A 63 -2.91 14.10 13.65
CA ALA A 63 -1.71 13.29 13.39
C ALA A 63 -1.45 13.08 11.89
N LEU A 64 -1.25 14.15 11.15
CA LEU A 64 -1.07 14.13 9.69
C LEU A 64 0.38 13.81 9.33
N SER A 65 0.53 13.10 8.22
CA SER A 65 1.78 13.05 7.45
C SER A 65 1.55 13.63 6.06
N LEU A 66 2.50 14.45 5.59
CA LEU A 66 2.43 14.98 4.23
C LEU A 66 2.78 13.88 3.22
N THR A 67 2.03 13.82 2.12
CA THR A 67 2.29 12.86 1.05
C THR A 67 3.36 13.41 0.11
N ILE A 68 4.62 13.31 0.54
CA ILE A 68 5.80 13.73 -0.22
C ILE A 68 6.86 12.63 -0.15
N GLN A 69 7.55 12.36 -1.26
CA GLN A 69 8.57 11.32 -1.36
C GLN A 69 9.79 11.83 -2.12
N ALA A 70 10.98 11.43 -1.69
CA ALA A 70 12.20 11.59 -2.45
C ALA A 70 12.41 10.40 -3.37
N LYS A 71 12.67 10.65 -4.64
CA LYS A 71 13.15 9.63 -5.57
C LYS A 71 14.68 9.70 -5.62
N ILE A 72 15.31 8.64 -5.12
CA ILE A 72 16.75 8.54 -5.00
C ILE A 72 17.29 7.73 -6.17
N ALA A 73 18.41 8.16 -6.74
CA ALA A 73 19.13 7.43 -7.79
C ALA A 73 20.62 7.38 -7.46
N GLY A 74 21.28 6.30 -7.84
CA GLY A 74 22.73 6.12 -7.60
C GLY A 74 23.23 4.86 -8.26
N GLU A 75 24.56 4.71 -8.31
CA GLU A 75 25.19 3.46 -8.71
C GLU A 75 25.04 2.44 -7.59
N ASN A 76 24.80 1.17 -7.96
CA ASN A 76 24.66 0.04 -7.01
C ASN A 76 23.57 0.23 -5.93
N MET A 77 22.52 0.98 -6.25
CA MET A 77 21.37 1.06 -5.35
C MET A 77 20.84 -0.35 -5.02
N PRO A 78 20.57 -0.63 -3.73
CA PRO A 78 20.00 -1.91 -3.35
C PRO A 78 18.58 -2.07 -3.92
N LYS A 79 18.08 -3.30 -3.94
CA LYS A 79 16.68 -3.58 -4.23
C LYS A 79 15.87 -3.43 -2.95
N ASP A 80 14.70 -2.84 -3.10
CA ASP A 80 13.74 -2.60 -2.02
C ASP A 80 12.34 -2.71 -2.60
N LEU A 81 11.58 -3.68 -2.12
CA LEU A 81 10.20 -3.92 -2.52
C LEU A 81 9.31 -3.90 -1.28
N TRP A 82 8.28 -3.12 -1.33
CA TRP A 82 7.26 -3.10 -0.29
C TRP A 82 6.21 -4.18 -0.55
N LEU A 83 6.09 -5.10 0.41
CA LEU A 83 5.05 -6.12 0.43
C LEU A 83 3.85 -5.62 1.26
N TYR A 84 2.65 -5.64 0.68
CA TYR A 84 1.45 -5.23 1.38
C TYR A 84 0.29 -6.22 1.17
N SER A 85 -0.66 -6.21 2.10
CA SER A 85 -1.86 -7.05 2.00
C SER A 85 -2.80 -6.52 0.92
N SER A 86 -3.37 -7.41 0.14
CA SER A 86 -4.53 -7.11 -0.68
C SER A 86 -5.82 -7.21 0.17
N ARG A 87 -6.88 -7.80 -0.35
CA ARG A 87 -8.14 -7.95 0.39
C ARG A 87 -8.18 -9.27 1.14
N ASP A 88 -8.85 -9.28 2.29
CA ASP A 88 -9.25 -10.51 2.94
C ASP A 88 -10.07 -11.40 2.00
N ALA A 89 -9.79 -12.69 2.00
CA ALA A 89 -10.47 -13.65 1.14
C ALA A 89 -11.62 -14.36 1.88
N ILE A 90 -12.67 -14.69 1.14
CA ILE A 90 -13.75 -15.59 1.62
C ILE A 90 -13.74 -16.81 0.72
N VAL A 91 -13.51 -17.97 1.30
CA VAL A 91 -13.33 -19.22 0.55
C VAL A 91 -14.21 -20.34 1.08
N LYS A 92 -14.44 -21.35 0.24
CA LYS A 92 -15.20 -22.52 0.62
C LYS A 92 -14.28 -23.55 1.29
N LYS A 93 -14.77 -24.15 2.38
CA LYS A 93 -14.13 -25.26 3.06
C LYS A 93 -13.84 -26.43 2.11
N ASN A 94 -12.67 -27.05 2.26
CA ASN A 94 -12.21 -28.19 1.47
C ASN A 94 -12.17 -27.94 -0.06
N ALA A 95 -11.99 -26.67 -0.46
CA ALA A 95 -11.83 -26.30 -1.86
C ALA A 95 -10.50 -25.56 -2.06
N PRO A 96 -9.80 -25.79 -3.19
CA PRO A 96 -8.65 -24.97 -3.55
C PRO A 96 -9.03 -23.49 -3.59
N CYS A 97 -8.12 -22.66 -3.11
CA CYS A 97 -8.33 -21.22 -3.04
C CYS A 97 -7.05 -20.44 -3.37
N GLU A 98 -7.20 -19.14 -3.49
CA GLU A 98 -6.09 -18.23 -3.68
C GLU A 98 -6.20 -17.09 -2.66
N PHE A 99 -5.05 -16.62 -2.19
CA PHE A 99 -4.98 -15.39 -1.43
C PHE A 99 -3.93 -14.47 -2.03
N GLY A 100 -4.34 -13.22 -2.21
CA GLY A 100 -3.56 -12.22 -2.93
C GLY A 100 -2.68 -11.40 -2.01
N PHE A 101 -1.64 -10.80 -2.59
CA PHE A 101 -0.82 -9.77 -1.98
C PHE A 101 -0.33 -8.81 -3.05
N GLY A 102 -0.05 -7.59 -2.65
CA GLY A 102 0.52 -6.58 -3.54
C GLY A 102 1.99 -6.36 -3.26
N VAL A 103 2.72 -5.95 -4.29
CA VAL A 103 4.13 -5.58 -4.21
C VAL A 103 4.35 -4.30 -4.97
N MET A 104 5.08 -3.35 -4.37
CA MET A 104 5.56 -2.14 -5.03
C MET A 104 7.08 -2.11 -5.03
N ASN A 105 7.68 -1.83 -6.19
CA ASN A 105 9.11 -1.66 -6.30
C ASN A 105 9.53 -0.25 -5.87
N MET A 106 10.10 -0.14 -4.68
CA MET A 106 10.57 1.11 -4.09
C MET A 106 11.98 1.49 -4.56
N SER A 107 12.69 0.59 -5.25
CA SER A 107 14.05 0.79 -5.72
C SER A 107 14.11 1.29 -7.17
N PRO A 108 15.22 1.90 -7.62
CA PRO A 108 15.42 2.25 -9.02
C PRO A 108 15.76 1.05 -9.91
N ARG A 109 16.07 -0.11 -9.31
CA ARG A 109 16.45 -1.33 -10.04
C ARG A 109 15.21 -2.12 -10.48
N ILE A 110 15.29 -2.76 -11.64
CA ILE A 110 14.22 -3.67 -12.10
C ILE A 110 14.26 -4.95 -11.27
N ALA A 111 13.11 -5.33 -10.71
CA ALA A 111 12.90 -6.63 -10.09
C ALA A 111 12.32 -7.62 -11.11
N ARG A 112 12.86 -8.86 -11.15
CA ARG A 112 12.46 -9.91 -12.11
C ARG A 112 11.93 -11.16 -11.43
N THR A 113 12.43 -11.47 -10.25
CA THR A 113 12.02 -12.64 -9.45
C THR A 113 11.85 -12.26 -8.00
N LEU A 114 10.76 -12.74 -7.40
CA LEU A 114 10.45 -12.58 -5.99
C LEU A 114 10.37 -13.97 -5.37
N LEU A 115 11.08 -14.21 -4.27
CA LEU A 115 10.86 -15.36 -3.43
C LEU A 115 10.07 -14.93 -2.20
N VAL A 116 8.86 -15.45 -2.06
CA VAL A 116 7.94 -15.10 -0.97
C VAL A 116 7.72 -16.33 -0.09
N GLY A 117 7.92 -16.16 1.21
CA GLY A 117 7.54 -17.12 2.24
C GLY A 117 6.14 -16.82 2.75
N TYR A 118 5.38 -17.86 3.09
CA TYR A 118 4.09 -17.69 3.75
C TYR A 118 3.87 -18.77 4.81
N THR A 119 3.14 -18.38 5.86
CA THR A 119 2.68 -19.30 6.91
C THR A 119 1.17 -19.16 7.06
N VAL A 120 0.50 -20.28 7.32
CA VAL A 120 -0.94 -20.32 7.62
C VAL A 120 -1.09 -20.74 9.07
N ASP A 121 -1.83 -19.94 9.87
CA ASP A 121 -2.10 -20.17 11.30
C ASP A 121 -0.86 -20.45 12.15
N GLY A 122 0.28 -19.85 11.77
CA GLY A 122 1.55 -20.06 12.46
C GLY A 122 2.20 -21.42 12.22
N GLY A 123 1.75 -22.15 11.21
CA GLY A 123 2.35 -23.42 10.78
C GLY A 123 3.72 -23.25 10.13
N ALA A 124 4.22 -24.31 9.49
CA ALA A 124 5.50 -24.28 8.81
C ALA A 124 5.50 -23.30 7.64
N GLU A 125 6.59 -22.56 7.48
CA GLU A 125 6.77 -21.65 6.35
C GLU A 125 6.90 -22.44 5.04
N GLN A 126 6.15 -22.03 4.04
CA GLN A 126 6.25 -22.50 2.66
C GLN A 126 6.76 -21.34 1.80
N THR A 127 7.35 -21.64 0.65
CA THR A 127 7.92 -20.64 -0.23
C THR A 127 7.40 -20.79 -1.65
N GLU A 128 7.20 -19.67 -2.34
CA GLU A 128 6.81 -19.63 -3.76
C GLU A 128 7.64 -18.56 -4.48
N GLU A 129 8.11 -18.89 -5.68
CA GLU A 129 8.83 -17.96 -6.55
C GLU A 129 7.90 -17.37 -7.61
N PHE A 130 7.92 -16.04 -7.74
CA PHE A 130 7.14 -15.30 -8.72
C PHE A 130 8.06 -14.64 -9.74
N LYS A 131 7.87 -14.94 -11.01
CA LYS A 131 8.54 -14.27 -12.13
C LYS A 131 7.74 -13.06 -12.57
N THR A 132 8.43 -11.93 -12.73
CA THR A 132 7.79 -10.65 -13.07
C THR A 132 8.78 -9.75 -13.82
N THR A 133 8.37 -8.53 -14.11
CA THR A 133 9.24 -7.40 -14.46
C THR A 133 8.61 -6.17 -13.88
N MET A 134 9.25 -5.60 -12.88
CA MET A 134 8.77 -4.43 -12.14
C MET A 134 9.85 -3.35 -12.17
N GLY A 135 9.62 -2.28 -12.92
CA GLY A 135 10.45 -1.08 -12.88
C GLY A 135 10.24 -0.29 -11.58
N SER A 136 11.02 0.76 -11.39
CA SER A 136 10.89 1.67 -10.25
C SER A 136 9.47 2.24 -10.13
N GLY A 137 8.88 2.18 -8.94
CA GLY A 137 7.51 2.61 -8.66
C GLY A 137 6.41 1.73 -9.25
N ALA A 138 6.76 0.61 -9.92
CA ALA A 138 5.76 -0.31 -10.43
C ALA A 138 5.11 -1.08 -9.29
N GLU A 139 3.79 -1.25 -9.40
CA GLU A 139 2.94 -1.97 -8.47
C GLU A 139 2.32 -3.17 -9.18
N LYS A 140 2.29 -4.33 -8.52
CA LYS A 140 1.67 -5.55 -9.04
C LYS A 140 1.04 -6.37 -7.93
N GLU A 141 -0.04 -7.06 -8.28
CA GLU A 141 -0.69 -8.06 -7.44
C GLU A 141 -0.25 -9.46 -7.85
N PHE A 142 -0.09 -10.32 -6.85
CA PHE A 142 0.23 -11.73 -6.96
C PHE A 142 -0.76 -12.55 -6.12
N ALA A 143 -0.84 -13.83 -6.40
CA ALA A 143 -1.67 -14.73 -5.62
C ALA A 143 -0.95 -16.05 -5.36
N ILE A 144 -1.04 -16.52 -4.11
CA ILE A 144 -0.58 -17.85 -3.71
C ILE A 144 -1.73 -18.84 -3.88
N LYS A 145 -1.47 -19.93 -4.58
CA LYS A 145 -2.40 -21.03 -4.70
C LYS A 145 -2.29 -21.95 -3.50
N TYR A 146 -3.41 -22.16 -2.83
CA TYR A 146 -3.46 -22.97 -1.62
C TYR A 146 -4.45 -24.13 -1.79
N PRO A 147 -4.14 -25.34 -1.33
CA PRO A 147 -4.97 -26.52 -1.55
C PRO A 147 -6.34 -26.44 -0.87
N GLY A 148 -6.50 -25.57 0.11
CA GLY A 148 -7.73 -25.32 0.83
C GLY A 148 -7.60 -25.51 2.34
N PHE A 149 -8.64 -25.11 3.05
CA PHE A 149 -8.77 -25.22 4.51
C PHE A 149 -9.79 -26.29 4.87
N ASN A 150 -9.50 -27.08 5.90
CA ASN A 150 -10.37 -28.16 6.38
C ASN A 150 -11.27 -27.76 7.56
N GLU A 151 -11.12 -26.54 8.06
CA GLU A 151 -11.92 -26.00 9.17
C GLU A 151 -12.56 -24.68 8.80
N ASN A 152 -13.76 -24.44 9.31
CA ASN A 152 -14.44 -23.15 9.19
C ASN A 152 -13.83 -22.16 10.18
N GLY A 153 -13.79 -20.89 9.79
CA GLY A 153 -13.29 -19.84 10.68
C GLY A 153 -12.48 -18.77 9.93
N ILE A 154 -11.75 -18.00 10.69
CA ILE A 154 -10.79 -17.01 10.19
C ILE A 154 -9.40 -17.60 10.35
N HIS A 155 -8.71 -17.78 9.24
CA HIS A 155 -7.34 -18.25 9.17
C HIS A 155 -6.42 -17.08 8.89
N SER A 156 -5.32 -16.99 9.61
CA SER A 156 -4.33 -15.93 9.41
C SER A 156 -3.23 -16.40 8.48
N VAL A 157 -2.99 -15.65 7.42
CA VAL A 157 -1.87 -15.88 6.49
C VAL A 157 -0.87 -14.76 6.66
N LYS A 158 0.37 -15.11 7.04
CA LYS A 158 1.49 -14.16 7.09
C LYS A 158 2.37 -14.39 5.88
N LEU A 159 2.78 -13.31 5.25
CA LEU A 159 3.63 -13.30 4.07
C LEU A 159 4.92 -12.56 4.37
N ARG A 160 6.02 -13.02 3.80
CA ARG A 160 7.33 -12.40 3.94
C ARG A 160 8.09 -12.46 2.61
N LEU A 161 8.60 -11.33 2.17
CA LEU A 161 9.57 -11.27 1.07
C LEU A 161 10.91 -11.84 1.58
N ILE A 162 11.40 -12.87 0.92
CA ILE A 162 12.66 -13.52 1.29
C ILE A 162 13.81 -12.95 0.48
N SER A 163 13.61 -12.80 -0.83
CA SER A 163 14.63 -12.24 -1.71
C SER A 163 14.02 -11.68 -2.99
N VAL A 164 14.78 -10.80 -3.62
CA VAL A 164 14.49 -10.18 -4.93
C VAL A 164 15.67 -10.48 -5.85
N ASP A 165 15.42 -11.21 -6.95
CA ASP A 165 16.47 -11.68 -7.88
C ASP A 165 17.65 -12.40 -7.16
N GLY A 166 17.36 -13.12 -6.09
CA GLY A 166 18.34 -13.83 -5.28
C GLY A 166 19.16 -12.95 -4.29
N GLU A 167 18.88 -11.66 -4.23
CA GLU A 167 19.48 -10.72 -3.27
C GLU A 167 18.51 -10.48 -2.09
N ASN A 168 19.03 -10.19 -0.90
CA ASN A 168 18.18 -9.73 0.21
C ASN A 168 17.60 -8.37 -0.11
N ASP A 169 16.37 -8.12 0.36
CA ASP A 169 15.78 -6.79 0.31
C ASP A 169 16.53 -5.83 1.23
N ALA A 170 16.56 -4.55 0.85
CA ALA A 170 17.32 -3.54 1.57
C ALA A 170 16.67 -3.08 2.86
N PHE A 171 15.34 -3.15 2.94
CA PHE A 171 14.58 -2.64 4.08
C PHE A 171 13.59 -3.66 4.63
N ALA A 172 14.06 -4.52 5.51
CA ALA A 172 13.27 -5.58 6.13
C ALA A 172 11.98 -5.12 6.85
N GLY A 173 11.83 -3.82 7.08
CA GLY A 173 10.65 -3.25 7.75
C GLY A 173 9.37 -3.26 6.90
N ASN A 174 9.49 -3.38 5.58
CA ASN A 174 8.37 -3.44 4.64
C ASN A 174 8.21 -4.81 3.95
N ASP A 175 8.99 -5.82 4.37
CA ASP A 175 9.02 -7.17 3.80
C ASP A 175 7.90 -8.08 4.28
N THR A 176 7.10 -7.67 5.24
CA THR A 176 6.11 -8.55 5.87
C THR A 176 4.71 -7.94 5.83
N THR A 177 3.73 -8.78 5.55
CA THR A 177 2.32 -8.43 5.64
C THR A 177 1.48 -9.61 6.13
N SER A 178 0.21 -9.37 6.40
CA SER A 178 -0.73 -10.43 6.76
C SER A 178 -2.10 -10.17 6.16
N THR A 179 -2.81 -11.24 5.84
CA THR A 179 -4.20 -11.21 5.38
C THR A 179 -5.01 -12.27 6.12
N ASN A 180 -6.32 -12.11 6.18
CA ASN A 180 -7.22 -13.09 6.75
C ASN A 180 -7.98 -13.82 5.64
N VAL A 181 -8.15 -15.13 5.83
CA VAL A 181 -8.98 -15.97 4.96
C VAL A 181 -10.15 -16.49 5.78
N LYS A 182 -11.36 -16.04 5.45
CA LYS A 182 -12.59 -16.55 6.07
C LYS A 182 -13.07 -17.77 5.34
N VAL A 183 -13.07 -18.91 6.03
CA VAL A 183 -13.51 -20.21 5.51
C VAL A 183 -14.94 -20.50 5.93
N MET A 184 -15.78 -20.90 4.97
CA MET A 184 -17.20 -21.18 5.18
C MET A 184 -17.60 -22.43 4.38
N ASP A 185 -18.66 -23.15 4.84
CA ASP A 185 -19.21 -24.30 4.11
C ASP A 185 -19.76 -23.91 2.74
N ALA A 186 -20.30 -22.68 2.62
CA ALA A 186 -20.76 -22.11 1.36
C ALA A 186 -20.34 -20.64 1.30
N VAL A 187 -19.76 -20.21 0.19
CA VAL A 187 -19.47 -18.81 -0.08
C VAL A 187 -20.78 -18.10 -0.46
N PRO A 188 -21.17 -17.05 0.25
CA PRO A 188 -22.37 -16.29 -0.10
C PRO A 188 -22.27 -15.75 -1.53
N GLN A 189 -23.37 -15.82 -2.27
CA GLN A 189 -23.44 -15.12 -3.55
C GLN A 189 -23.35 -13.61 -3.29
N GLN A 190 -22.37 -12.97 -3.90
CA GLN A 190 -22.28 -11.52 -3.86
C GLN A 190 -23.50 -10.94 -4.62
N ARG A 191 -24.26 -10.10 -3.94
CA ARG A 191 -25.36 -9.34 -4.52
C ARG A 191 -25.12 -7.88 -4.26
N PHE A 192 -25.33 -7.07 -5.27
CA PHE A 192 -25.32 -5.62 -5.12
C PHE A 192 -26.69 -5.19 -4.58
N VAL A 193 -26.66 -4.37 -3.54
CA VAL A 193 -27.82 -3.60 -3.10
C VAL A 193 -27.57 -2.18 -3.52
N VAL A 194 -28.46 -1.62 -4.32
CA VAL A 194 -28.42 -0.23 -4.70
C VAL A 194 -29.53 0.48 -3.93
N GLU A 195 -29.16 1.47 -3.12
CA GLU A 195 -30.09 2.27 -2.36
C GLU A 195 -30.00 3.71 -2.84
N GLU A 196 -31.12 4.28 -3.26
CA GLU A 196 -31.21 5.70 -3.61
C GLU A 196 -31.91 6.45 -2.48
N GLY A 197 -31.20 7.41 -1.87
CA GLY A 197 -31.81 8.36 -0.93
C GLY A 197 -32.61 9.40 -1.70
N THR A 198 -33.95 9.33 -1.60
CA THR A 198 -34.84 10.24 -2.31
C THR A 198 -35.82 10.93 -1.34
N GLY A 199 -36.44 12.01 -1.79
CA GLY A 199 -37.46 12.73 -1.05
C GLY A 199 -38.37 13.55 -1.95
N THR A 200 -39.57 13.82 -1.49
CA THR A 200 -40.61 14.59 -2.26
C THR A 200 -40.18 15.98 -2.66
N TRP A 201 -39.16 16.52 -2.00
CA TRP A 201 -38.56 17.85 -2.27
C TRP A 201 -37.38 17.81 -3.26
N CYS A 202 -36.93 16.63 -3.67
CA CYS A 202 -35.78 16.47 -4.52
C CYS A 202 -36.14 16.53 -6.00
N GLY A 203 -35.87 17.63 -6.66
CA GLY A 203 -36.18 17.83 -8.09
C GLY A 203 -35.35 16.96 -9.05
N TRP A 204 -34.21 16.39 -8.61
CA TRP A 204 -33.31 15.58 -9.43
C TRP A 204 -33.48 14.08 -9.20
N CYS A 205 -34.13 13.68 -8.12
CA CYS A 205 -34.29 12.26 -7.78
C CYS A 205 -35.03 11.42 -8.82
N PRO A 206 -36.06 11.94 -9.56
CA PRO A 206 -36.67 11.16 -10.63
C PRO A 206 -35.68 10.75 -11.75
N LEU A 207 -34.59 11.51 -11.95
CA LEU A 207 -33.55 11.17 -12.94
C LEU A 207 -32.63 10.04 -12.41
N GLY A 208 -32.38 9.98 -11.11
CA GLY A 208 -31.65 8.89 -10.47
C GLY A 208 -32.39 7.55 -10.59
N ILE A 209 -33.70 7.55 -10.31
CA ILE A 209 -34.57 6.36 -10.40
C ILE A 209 -34.59 5.75 -11.81
N VAL A 210 -34.50 6.57 -12.85
CA VAL A 210 -34.46 6.12 -14.25
C VAL A 210 -33.08 5.56 -14.63
N GLY A 211 -32.02 5.96 -13.90
CA GLY A 211 -30.65 5.52 -14.16
C GLY A 211 -30.24 4.24 -13.44
N LEU A 212 -31.07 3.72 -12.51
CA LEU A 212 -30.87 2.47 -11.79
C LEU A 212 -31.58 1.32 -12.51
#